data_9714e44e87dbfcacd51e93b8e4b47ff2
#
_entry.id   9714e44e87dbfcacd51e93b8e4b47ff2
#
_cell.length_a   1.000
_cell.length_b   1.000
_cell.length_c   1.000
_cell.angle_alpha   90.00
_cell.angle_beta   90.00
_cell.angle_gamma   90.00
#
_symmetry.space_group_name_H-M   'P 1'
#
loop_
_entity.id
_entity.type
_entity.pdbx_description
1 polymer ?
#
loop_
_entity_poly.entity_id
_entity_poly.type
_entity_poly.pdbx_seq_one_letter_code
_entity_poly.pdbx_strand_id
1 'polypeptide(L)'
;MSTVEVVRNGPFTWVWMNRPERRNALSLEHLQDLLGAFREIGESDARGVVLGGRGPVFSAGHDFGDLAGADAATVRTMLETCTDLLGTMQVIPQPVVARVHGLATAAGFQLVATADLAVAGESAGFAAPGGKGGWFCHTPMVAIGRAVGRKRAVELALTGDTIDARTAGEWGVVNRVVPDAELDAAVVDLLERATRGSAASKALGKEVLYRQLGLDQPDAYRLAVEAMIASSQTADAQEGMRAFLEKRPPEFL
;
A
#
# COMPACT_ATOMS: atom_id res chain seq x y z
N MET A 1 6.98 2.38 24.28
CA MET A 1 6.98 3.40 23.20
C MET A 1 6.10 2.86 22.09
N SER A 2 5.30 3.71 21.41
CA SER A 2 4.47 3.23 20.29
C SER A 2 5.34 2.60 19.21
N THR A 3 4.91 1.49 18.66
CA THR A 3 5.61 0.79 17.58
C THR A 3 5.43 1.50 16.23
N VAL A 4 4.53 2.49 16.19
CA VAL A 4 4.20 3.31 15.01
C VAL A 4 4.33 4.79 15.38
N GLU A 5 4.93 5.56 14.49
CA GLU A 5 4.99 7.01 14.58
C GLU A 5 4.12 7.61 13.47
N VAL A 6 3.15 8.44 13.83
CA VAL A 6 2.26 9.12 12.87
C VAL A 6 2.59 10.61 12.89
N VAL A 7 2.96 11.15 11.74
CA VAL A 7 3.39 12.55 11.59
C VAL A 7 2.60 13.23 10.48
N ARG A 8 1.93 14.34 10.80
CA ARG A 8 1.31 15.20 9.79
C ARG A 8 2.37 16.06 9.12
N ASN A 9 2.43 16.04 7.80
CA ASN A 9 3.30 16.89 7.01
C ASN A 9 2.50 17.57 5.89
N GLY A 10 2.07 18.80 6.13
CA GLY A 10 1.15 19.52 5.26
C GLY A 10 -0.17 18.75 5.07
N PRO A 11 -0.61 18.50 3.84
CA PRO A 11 -1.85 17.76 3.57
C PRO A 11 -1.71 16.25 3.73
N PHE A 12 -0.50 15.72 3.93
CA PHE A 12 -0.23 14.28 3.96
C PHE A 12 0.10 13.80 5.37
N THR A 13 -0.25 12.55 5.66
CA THR A 13 0.10 11.87 6.91
C THR A 13 1.13 10.79 6.63
N TRP A 14 2.23 10.82 7.37
CA TRP A 14 3.30 9.85 7.31
C TRP A 14 3.15 8.85 8.45
N VAL A 15 3.06 7.58 8.12
CA VAL A 15 3.00 6.45 9.05
C VAL A 15 4.33 5.72 8.98
N TRP A 16 5.07 5.77 10.07
CA TRP A 16 6.37 5.13 10.16
C TRP A 16 6.29 3.90 11.02
N MET A 17 6.63 2.74 10.47
CA MET A 17 6.99 1.57 11.25
C MET A 17 8.24 1.90 12.06
N ASN A 18 8.16 1.85 13.39
CA ASN A 18 9.19 2.36 14.29
C ASN A 18 9.68 1.30 15.28
N ARG A 19 10.14 0.17 14.73
CA ARG A 19 10.85 -0.91 15.44
C ARG A 19 12.17 -1.23 14.73
N PRO A 20 13.09 -0.23 14.55
CA PRO A 20 14.31 -0.41 13.77
C PRO A 20 15.23 -1.50 14.32
N GLU A 21 15.28 -1.68 15.66
CA GLU A 21 16.05 -2.72 16.35
C GLU A 21 15.55 -4.15 16.05
N ARG A 22 14.28 -4.28 15.65
CA ARG A 22 13.65 -5.52 15.17
C ARG A 22 13.44 -5.52 13.67
N ARG A 23 14.13 -4.62 12.93
CA ARG A 23 14.00 -4.48 11.48
C ARG A 23 12.54 -4.30 11.02
N ASN A 24 11.74 -3.58 11.79
CA ASN A 24 10.31 -3.37 11.57
C ASN A 24 9.55 -4.69 11.34
N ALA A 25 9.91 -5.73 12.10
CA ALA A 25 9.17 -6.99 12.08
C ALA A 25 7.74 -6.78 12.60
N LEU A 26 6.78 -7.39 11.90
CA LEU A 26 5.36 -7.23 12.13
C LEU A 26 4.90 -8.21 13.23
N SER A 27 5.04 -7.81 14.51
CA SER A 27 4.40 -8.46 15.64
C SER A 27 2.90 -8.18 15.66
N LEU A 28 2.13 -8.92 16.44
CA LEU A 28 0.70 -8.67 16.59
C LEU A 28 0.43 -7.24 17.08
N GLU A 29 1.18 -6.76 18.09
CA GLU A 29 1.10 -5.38 18.58
C GLU A 29 1.35 -4.36 17.47
N HIS A 30 2.43 -4.57 16.68
CA HIS A 30 2.77 -3.66 15.60
C HIS A 30 1.72 -3.61 14.49
N LEU A 31 1.12 -4.77 14.17
CA LEU A 31 0.01 -4.85 13.21
C LEU A 31 -1.25 -4.14 13.73
N GLN A 32 -1.57 -4.27 15.02
CA GLN A 32 -2.68 -3.58 15.66
C GLN A 32 -2.48 -2.06 15.68
N ASP A 33 -1.28 -1.60 16.02
CA ASP A 33 -0.93 -0.18 16.00
C ASP A 33 -1.05 0.40 14.57
N LEU A 34 -0.52 -0.29 13.56
CA LEU A 34 -0.66 0.11 12.16
C LEU A 34 -2.13 0.16 11.73
N LEU A 35 -2.90 -0.89 12.03
CA LEU A 35 -4.32 -0.97 11.70
C LEU A 35 -5.10 0.18 12.34
N GLY A 36 -4.84 0.48 13.62
CA GLY A 36 -5.43 1.62 14.32
C GLY A 36 -5.11 2.95 13.62
N ALA A 37 -3.82 3.18 13.32
CA ALA A 37 -3.38 4.39 12.63
C ALA A 37 -4.04 4.57 11.26
N PHE A 38 -4.14 3.52 10.44
CA PHE A 38 -4.80 3.60 9.13
C PHE A 38 -6.31 3.86 9.25
N ARG A 39 -7.00 3.29 10.25
CA ARG A 39 -8.42 3.56 10.51
C ARG A 39 -8.66 5.02 10.90
N GLU A 40 -7.87 5.55 11.84
CA GLU A 40 -7.94 6.95 12.24
C GLU A 40 -7.67 7.91 11.08
N ILE A 41 -6.68 7.61 10.24
CA ILE A 41 -6.37 8.39 9.06
C ILE A 41 -7.52 8.34 8.06
N GLY A 42 -8.16 7.20 7.89
CA GLY A 42 -9.33 7.03 7.01
C GLY A 42 -10.46 7.99 7.31
N GLU A 43 -10.63 8.36 8.58
CA GLU A 43 -11.66 9.30 9.07
C GLU A 43 -11.18 10.76 9.14
N SER A 44 -9.90 11.02 8.82
CA SER A 44 -9.28 12.34 8.93
C SER A 44 -9.40 13.16 7.64
N ASP A 45 -8.97 14.43 7.72
CA ASP A 45 -8.83 15.35 6.59
C ASP A 45 -7.52 15.16 5.79
N ALA A 46 -6.75 14.11 6.05
CA ALA A 46 -5.54 13.81 5.30
C ALA A 46 -5.87 13.58 3.82
N ARG A 47 -5.10 14.18 2.93
CA ARG A 47 -5.29 14.00 1.49
C ARG A 47 -4.57 12.79 0.92
N GLY A 48 -3.59 12.25 1.63
CA GLY A 48 -2.83 11.07 1.25
C GLY A 48 -1.98 10.56 2.39
N VAL A 49 -1.53 9.32 2.29
CA VAL A 49 -0.77 8.61 3.32
C VAL A 49 0.55 8.10 2.75
N VAL A 50 1.62 8.28 3.51
CA VAL A 50 2.92 7.63 3.24
C VAL A 50 3.14 6.55 4.29
N LEU A 51 3.40 5.33 3.86
CA LEU A 51 3.87 4.24 4.72
C LEU A 51 5.38 4.05 4.52
N GLY A 52 6.14 4.23 5.59
CA GLY A 52 7.60 4.06 5.59
C GLY A 52 8.10 3.25 6.79
N GLY A 53 9.39 2.91 6.80
CA GLY A 53 10.06 2.29 7.94
C GLY A 53 11.18 3.17 8.49
N ARG A 54 11.40 3.14 9.80
CA ARG A 54 12.58 3.72 10.43
C ARG A 54 13.74 2.73 10.42
N GLY A 55 14.97 3.21 10.46
CA GLY A 55 16.17 2.36 10.49
C GLY A 55 16.58 1.83 9.12
N PRO A 56 17.33 0.69 9.05
CA PRO A 56 18.02 0.28 7.82
C PRO A 56 17.17 -0.50 6.83
N VAL A 57 15.97 -0.97 7.21
CA VAL A 57 15.10 -1.77 6.34
C VAL A 57 13.66 -1.25 6.39
N PHE A 58 12.92 -1.48 5.32
CA PHE A 58 11.50 -1.17 5.31
C PHE A 58 10.75 -2.06 6.30
N SER A 59 10.75 -3.39 6.09
CA SER A 59 10.21 -4.37 7.03
C SER A 59 10.71 -5.78 6.72
N ALA A 60 11.04 -6.54 7.76
CA ALA A 60 11.47 -7.94 7.68
C ALA A 60 10.31 -8.95 7.58
N GLY A 61 9.06 -8.50 7.53
CA GLY A 61 7.88 -9.37 7.56
C GLY A 61 7.45 -9.74 8.98
N HIS A 62 6.66 -10.80 9.13
CA HIS A 62 6.14 -11.20 10.45
C HIS A 62 7.23 -11.45 11.48
N ASP A 63 6.97 -11.05 12.73
CA ASP A 63 7.89 -11.28 13.84
C ASP A 63 7.84 -12.75 14.27
N PHE A 64 8.91 -13.50 14.00
CA PHE A 64 8.99 -14.91 14.38
C PHE A 64 9.10 -15.10 15.91
N GLY A 65 9.38 -14.03 16.67
CA GLY A 65 9.30 -14.07 18.13
C GLY A 65 7.88 -14.35 18.63
N ASP A 66 6.85 -13.89 17.90
CA ASP A 66 5.46 -14.14 18.24
C ASP A 66 4.93 -15.46 17.66
N LEU A 67 5.61 -16.03 16.65
CA LEU A 67 5.12 -17.17 15.89
C LEU A 67 5.78 -18.50 16.27
N ALA A 68 7.06 -18.47 16.70
CA ALA A 68 7.77 -19.69 17.04
C ALA A 68 7.19 -20.35 18.28
N GLY A 69 6.60 -21.53 18.14
CA GLY A 69 5.93 -22.25 19.23
C GLY A 69 4.51 -21.78 19.53
N ALA A 70 3.97 -20.82 18.78
CA ALA A 70 2.59 -20.36 18.93
C ALA A 70 1.60 -21.44 18.47
N ASP A 71 0.41 -21.45 19.09
CA ASP A 71 -0.68 -22.29 18.63
C ASP A 71 -1.36 -21.73 17.35
N ALA A 72 -2.18 -22.56 16.72
CA ALA A 72 -2.86 -22.18 15.47
C ALA A 72 -3.82 -20.99 15.64
N ALA A 73 -4.38 -20.77 16.83
CA ALA A 73 -5.28 -19.65 17.09
C ALA A 73 -4.52 -18.32 17.13
N THR A 74 -3.36 -18.30 17.78
CA THR A 74 -2.46 -17.14 17.81
C THR A 74 -1.95 -16.79 16.41
N VAL A 75 -1.49 -17.79 15.65
CA VAL A 75 -1.05 -17.59 14.25
C VAL A 75 -2.19 -17.02 13.40
N ARG A 76 -3.41 -17.56 13.55
CA ARG A 76 -4.61 -17.07 12.86
C ARG A 76 -4.86 -15.60 13.16
N THR A 77 -4.89 -15.23 14.43
CA THR A 77 -5.12 -13.84 14.87
C THR A 77 -4.11 -12.87 14.22
N MET A 78 -2.84 -13.23 14.21
CA MET A 78 -1.80 -12.40 13.57
C MET A 78 -2.04 -12.24 12.06
N LEU A 79 -2.32 -13.33 11.36
CA LEU A 79 -2.53 -13.31 9.92
C LEU A 79 -3.81 -12.56 9.54
N GLU A 80 -4.90 -12.75 10.29
CA GLU A 80 -6.16 -12.02 10.09
C GLU A 80 -5.98 -10.53 10.38
N THR A 81 -5.31 -10.14 11.48
CA THR A 81 -4.98 -8.73 11.75
C THR A 81 -4.14 -8.10 10.63
N CYS A 82 -3.17 -8.85 10.10
CA CYS A 82 -2.40 -8.40 8.93
C CYS A 82 -3.32 -8.20 7.71
N THR A 83 -4.22 -9.13 7.44
CA THR A 83 -5.16 -9.04 6.31
C THR A 83 -6.11 -7.86 6.47
N ASP A 84 -6.60 -7.60 7.70
CA ASP A 84 -7.45 -6.44 8.02
C ASP A 84 -6.72 -5.12 7.76
N LEU A 85 -5.43 -5.03 8.15
CA LEU A 85 -4.59 -3.88 7.82
C LEU A 85 -4.49 -3.65 6.31
N LEU A 86 -4.20 -4.70 5.55
CA LEU A 86 -4.08 -4.63 4.09
C LEU A 86 -5.41 -4.20 3.44
N GLY A 87 -6.52 -4.77 3.89
CA GLY A 87 -7.87 -4.38 3.44
C GLY A 87 -8.16 -2.92 3.77
N THR A 88 -7.80 -2.47 4.98
CA THR A 88 -7.98 -1.07 5.40
C THR A 88 -7.19 -0.11 4.51
N MET A 89 -5.93 -0.42 4.17
CA MET A 89 -5.12 0.39 3.24
C MET A 89 -5.80 0.58 1.87
N GLN A 90 -6.54 -0.42 1.40
CA GLN A 90 -7.23 -0.37 0.11
C GLN A 90 -8.58 0.35 0.15
N VAL A 91 -9.27 0.36 1.31
CA VAL A 91 -10.63 0.94 1.41
C VAL A 91 -10.66 2.37 1.94
N ILE A 92 -9.62 2.85 2.65
CA ILE A 92 -9.57 4.26 3.07
C ILE A 92 -9.59 5.19 1.85
N PRO A 93 -10.23 6.38 1.94
CA PRO A 93 -10.37 7.28 0.79
C PRO A 93 -9.04 7.88 0.32
N GLN A 94 -8.06 7.96 1.20
CA GLN A 94 -6.75 8.53 0.89
C GLN A 94 -5.90 7.56 0.05
N PRO A 95 -5.21 8.02 -0.99
CA PRO A 95 -4.17 7.22 -1.63
C PRO A 95 -3.01 6.94 -0.66
N VAL A 96 -2.58 5.69 -0.64
CA VAL A 96 -1.46 5.20 0.17
C VAL A 96 -0.24 4.99 -0.71
N VAL A 97 0.88 5.63 -0.39
CA VAL A 97 2.17 5.45 -1.07
C VAL A 97 3.16 4.74 -0.14
N ALA A 98 3.66 3.60 -0.54
CA ALA A 98 4.79 2.97 0.14
C ALA A 98 6.11 3.67 -0.23
N ARG A 99 6.83 4.14 0.80
CA ARG A 99 8.18 4.72 0.71
C ARG A 99 9.22 3.68 1.09
N VAL A 100 9.88 3.08 0.10
CA VAL A 100 10.76 1.93 0.32
C VAL A 100 12.23 2.34 0.22
N HIS A 101 12.91 2.45 1.37
CA HIS A 101 14.31 2.89 1.48
C HIS A 101 15.32 1.77 1.70
N GLY A 102 14.87 0.53 1.79
CA GLY A 102 15.70 -0.62 2.09
C GLY A 102 14.94 -1.92 1.85
N LEU A 103 15.35 -2.99 2.50
CA LEU A 103 14.80 -4.32 2.28
C LEU A 103 13.35 -4.42 2.75
N ALA A 104 12.46 -4.92 1.88
CA ALA A 104 11.08 -5.32 2.17
C ALA A 104 10.94 -6.83 1.91
N THR A 105 10.67 -7.63 2.97
CA THR A 105 10.57 -9.08 2.81
C THR A 105 9.24 -9.64 3.30
N ALA A 106 8.78 -10.71 2.70
CA ALA A 106 7.59 -11.47 3.10
C ALA A 106 6.37 -10.54 3.32
N ALA A 107 5.83 -10.45 4.54
CA ALA A 107 4.72 -9.55 4.85
C ALA A 107 5.09 -8.06 4.72
N GLY A 108 6.37 -7.68 4.85
CA GLY A 108 6.85 -6.33 4.54
C GLY A 108 6.76 -6.02 3.04
N PHE A 109 7.10 -6.97 2.18
CA PHE A 109 6.87 -6.85 0.74
C PHE A 109 5.37 -6.84 0.40
N GLN A 110 4.56 -7.60 1.14
CA GLN A 110 3.11 -7.60 0.99
C GLN A 110 2.51 -6.20 1.24
N LEU A 111 2.98 -5.47 2.26
CA LEU A 111 2.57 -4.08 2.51
C LEU A 111 2.85 -3.18 1.30
N VAL A 112 4.05 -3.30 0.69
CA VAL A 112 4.40 -2.54 -0.51
C VAL A 112 3.49 -2.88 -1.68
N ALA A 113 3.29 -4.19 -1.94
CA ALA A 113 2.45 -4.66 -3.04
C ALA A 113 0.94 -4.35 -2.85
N THR A 114 0.51 -4.06 -1.62
CA THR A 114 -0.88 -3.69 -1.29
C THR A 114 -1.12 -2.19 -1.35
N ALA A 115 -0.10 -1.36 -1.09
CA ALA A 115 -0.22 0.09 -1.20
C ALA A 115 -0.67 0.47 -2.62
N ASP A 116 -1.43 1.57 -2.73
CA ASP A 116 -1.93 2.03 -4.03
C ASP A 116 -0.80 2.38 -5.00
N LEU A 117 0.27 2.93 -4.45
CA LEU A 117 1.46 3.35 -5.17
C LEU A 117 2.71 3.05 -4.33
N ALA A 118 3.86 2.96 -4.97
CA ALA A 118 5.14 2.76 -4.30
C ALA A 118 6.27 3.51 -4.99
N VAL A 119 7.17 4.09 -4.18
CA VAL A 119 8.45 4.66 -4.63
C VAL A 119 9.56 3.97 -3.86
N ALA A 120 10.58 3.52 -4.58
CA ALA A 120 11.76 2.88 -3.99
C ALA A 120 13.02 3.73 -4.19
N GLY A 121 13.88 3.77 -3.19
CA GLY A 121 15.26 4.17 -3.37
C GLY A 121 16.05 3.09 -4.13
N GLU A 122 17.14 3.48 -4.79
CA GLU A 122 17.99 2.53 -5.55
C GLU A 122 18.56 1.40 -4.67
N SER A 123 18.75 1.66 -3.37
CA SER A 123 19.23 0.66 -2.40
C SER A 123 18.14 -0.32 -1.92
N ALA A 124 16.89 -0.15 -2.32
CA ALA A 124 15.80 -1.02 -1.88
C ALA A 124 15.89 -2.42 -2.50
N GLY A 125 15.45 -3.42 -1.74
CA GLY A 125 15.37 -4.81 -2.19
C GLY A 125 14.05 -5.44 -1.78
N PHE A 126 13.62 -6.47 -2.53
CA PHE A 126 12.32 -7.12 -2.32
C PHE A 126 12.49 -8.63 -2.37
N ALA A 127 11.93 -9.37 -1.40
CA ALA A 127 12.04 -10.82 -1.36
C ALA A 127 10.81 -11.49 -0.74
N ALA A 128 10.54 -12.72 -1.16
CA ALA A 128 9.55 -13.61 -0.54
C ALA A 128 10.21 -14.94 -0.08
N PRO A 129 11.14 -14.90 0.91
CA PRO A 129 12.04 -16.02 1.19
C PRO A 129 11.43 -17.13 2.06
N GLY A 130 10.14 -17.07 2.40
CA GLY A 130 9.51 -18.00 3.34
C GLY A 130 9.67 -19.48 2.96
N GLY A 131 9.66 -19.81 1.67
CA GLY A 131 9.91 -21.18 1.20
C GLY A 131 11.29 -21.72 1.57
N LYS A 132 12.32 -20.87 1.54
CA LYS A 132 13.67 -21.23 2.02
C LYS A 132 13.71 -21.46 3.53
N GLY A 133 12.90 -20.74 4.29
CA GLY A 133 12.83 -20.81 5.76
C GLY A 133 11.86 -21.86 6.29
N GLY A 134 11.22 -22.67 5.42
CA GLY A 134 10.27 -23.70 5.83
C GLY A 134 8.84 -23.24 6.06
N TRP A 135 8.55 -21.93 5.89
CA TRP A 135 7.20 -21.37 6.01
C TRP A 135 6.90 -20.46 4.81
N PHE A 136 6.29 -21.04 3.79
CA PHE A 136 6.03 -20.41 2.51
C PHE A 136 5.18 -19.13 2.68
N CYS A 137 5.48 -18.11 1.89
CA CYS A 137 4.81 -16.80 1.94
C CYS A 137 3.40 -16.83 1.30
N HIS A 138 2.46 -17.63 1.84
CA HIS A 138 1.13 -17.80 1.23
C HIS A 138 0.36 -16.47 1.14
N THR A 139 0.19 -15.75 2.25
CA THR A 139 -0.53 -14.47 2.28
C THR A 139 0.20 -13.35 1.53
N PRO A 140 1.54 -13.18 1.62
CA PRO A 140 2.25 -12.22 0.80
C PRO A 140 2.07 -12.41 -0.70
N MET A 141 2.06 -13.66 -1.15
CA MET A 141 1.92 -13.96 -2.58
C MET A 141 0.54 -13.62 -3.16
N VAL A 142 -0.47 -13.35 -2.33
CA VAL A 142 -1.76 -12.83 -2.79
C VAL A 142 -1.62 -11.43 -3.39
N ALA A 143 -0.97 -10.50 -2.69
CA ALA A 143 -0.74 -9.14 -3.18
C ALA A 143 0.37 -9.10 -4.25
N ILE A 144 1.51 -9.76 -3.97
CA ILE A 144 2.66 -9.78 -4.88
C ILE A 144 2.27 -10.38 -6.24
N GLY A 145 1.55 -11.51 -6.25
CA GLY A 145 1.14 -12.16 -7.49
C GLY A 145 0.20 -11.31 -8.35
N ARG A 146 -0.63 -10.48 -7.72
CA ARG A 146 -1.48 -9.52 -8.43
C ARG A 146 -0.70 -8.35 -9.01
N ALA A 147 0.40 -7.94 -8.36
CA ALA A 147 1.25 -6.85 -8.82
C ALA A 147 2.16 -7.26 -9.99
N VAL A 148 2.84 -8.42 -9.89
CA VAL A 148 3.91 -8.79 -10.83
C VAL A 148 3.51 -9.83 -11.87
N GLY A 149 2.34 -10.43 -11.72
CA GLY A 149 1.87 -11.52 -12.58
C GLY A 149 2.52 -12.89 -12.26
N ARG A 150 1.91 -13.95 -12.80
CA ARG A 150 2.14 -15.33 -12.36
C ARG A 150 3.61 -15.80 -12.42
N LYS A 151 4.32 -15.57 -13.52
CA LYS A 151 5.68 -16.11 -13.70
C LYS A 151 6.67 -15.51 -12.70
N ARG A 152 6.66 -14.19 -12.55
CA ARG A 152 7.52 -13.46 -11.61
C ARG A 152 7.19 -13.80 -10.16
N ALA A 153 5.89 -13.92 -9.85
CA ALA A 153 5.44 -14.33 -8.53
C ALA A 153 5.94 -15.73 -8.14
N VAL A 154 5.83 -16.70 -9.06
CA VAL A 154 6.32 -18.07 -8.83
C VAL A 154 7.85 -18.11 -8.67
N GLU A 155 8.59 -17.33 -9.47
CA GLU A 155 10.04 -17.19 -9.34
C GLU A 155 10.41 -16.66 -7.95
N LEU A 156 9.85 -15.51 -7.52
CA LEU A 156 10.07 -14.94 -6.18
C LEU A 156 9.77 -15.94 -5.06
N ALA A 157 8.63 -16.62 -5.16
CA ALA A 157 8.16 -17.53 -4.10
C ALA A 157 8.99 -18.80 -3.98
N LEU A 158 9.44 -19.37 -5.09
CA LEU A 158 10.18 -20.65 -5.10
C LEU A 158 11.67 -20.45 -4.90
N THR A 159 12.26 -19.39 -5.47
CA THR A 159 13.68 -19.10 -5.27
C THR A 159 13.92 -18.41 -3.93
N GLY A 160 12.99 -17.54 -3.50
CA GLY A 160 13.14 -16.68 -2.32
C GLY A 160 14.33 -15.73 -2.46
N ASP A 161 14.77 -15.45 -3.68
CA ASP A 161 15.86 -14.52 -3.95
C ASP A 161 15.40 -13.08 -3.81
N THR A 162 16.34 -12.19 -3.51
CA THR A 162 16.07 -10.76 -3.44
C THR A 162 16.21 -10.16 -4.84
N ILE A 163 15.19 -9.46 -5.30
CA ILE A 163 15.28 -8.58 -6.47
C ILE A 163 15.63 -7.17 -6.01
N ASP A 164 16.38 -6.44 -6.81
CA ASP A 164 16.72 -5.04 -6.58
C ASP A 164 15.56 -4.09 -6.94
N ALA A 165 15.72 -2.81 -6.59
CA ALA A 165 14.73 -1.79 -6.87
C ALA A 165 14.43 -1.63 -8.36
N ARG A 166 15.46 -1.71 -9.23
CA ARG A 166 15.33 -1.61 -10.67
C ARG A 166 14.45 -2.73 -11.23
N THR A 167 14.76 -3.97 -10.87
CA THR A 167 13.95 -5.14 -11.25
C THR A 167 12.52 -5.02 -10.73
N ALA A 168 12.34 -4.53 -9.49
CA ALA A 168 11.02 -4.29 -8.92
C ALA A 168 10.22 -3.24 -9.73
N GLY A 169 10.87 -2.18 -10.22
CA GLY A 169 10.29 -1.20 -11.14
C GLY A 169 9.90 -1.82 -12.48
N GLU A 170 10.80 -2.59 -13.11
CA GLU A 170 10.54 -3.28 -14.37
C GLU A 170 9.41 -4.32 -14.26
N TRP A 171 9.20 -4.88 -13.08
CA TRP A 171 8.16 -5.86 -12.82
C TRP A 171 6.82 -5.24 -12.40
N GLY A 172 6.79 -3.94 -12.13
CA GLY A 172 5.58 -3.23 -11.72
C GLY A 172 5.25 -3.32 -10.23
N VAL A 173 6.22 -3.71 -9.39
CA VAL A 173 6.08 -3.67 -7.91
C VAL A 173 6.06 -2.23 -7.42
N VAL A 174 6.91 -1.39 -7.99
CA VAL A 174 7.01 0.03 -7.64
C VAL A 174 6.80 0.91 -8.86
N ASN A 175 6.22 2.09 -8.65
CA ASN A 175 5.93 3.05 -9.71
C ASN A 175 7.16 3.84 -10.14
N ARG A 176 8.12 4.03 -9.23
CA ARG A 176 9.34 4.80 -9.47
C ARG A 176 10.50 4.23 -8.66
N VAL A 177 11.68 4.33 -9.25
CA VAL A 177 12.96 4.11 -8.57
C VAL A 177 13.78 5.39 -8.71
N VAL A 178 14.30 5.89 -7.60
CA VAL A 178 15.03 7.16 -7.53
C VAL A 178 16.29 7.01 -6.67
N PRO A 179 17.29 7.88 -6.81
CA PRO A 179 18.38 7.95 -5.84
C PRO A 179 17.86 8.06 -4.41
N ASP A 180 18.50 7.39 -3.46
CA ASP A 180 18.01 7.33 -2.07
C ASP A 180 17.79 8.71 -1.46
N ALA A 181 18.63 9.69 -1.81
CA ALA A 181 18.51 11.06 -1.34
C ALA A 181 17.27 11.82 -1.89
N GLU A 182 16.68 11.33 -2.97
CA GLU A 182 15.51 11.94 -3.63
C GLU A 182 14.19 11.27 -3.24
N LEU A 183 14.24 10.19 -2.44
CA LEU A 183 13.10 9.33 -2.17
C LEU A 183 11.90 10.09 -1.57
N ASP A 184 12.13 10.93 -0.56
CA ASP A 184 11.05 11.68 0.09
C ASP A 184 10.41 12.70 -0.86
N ALA A 185 11.22 13.39 -1.64
CA ALA A 185 10.72 14.35 -2.63
C ALA A 185 9.90 13.66 -3.73
N ALA A 186 10.35 12.49 -4.20
CA ALA A 186 9.63 11.70 -5.21
C ALA A 186 8.30 11.14 -4.68
N VAL A 187 8.24 10.76 -3.40
CA VAL A 187 7.00 10.33 -2.73
C VAL A 187 6.01 11.49 -2.64
N VAL A 188 6.47 12.67 -2.22
CA VAL A 188 5.62 13.88 -2.12
C VAL A 188 5.09 14.28 -3.50
N ASP A 189 5.96 14.37 -4.54
CA ASP A 189 5.52 14.67 -5.91
C ASP A 189 4.44 13.68 -6.40
N LEU A 190 4.65 12.39 -6.14
CA LEU A 190 3.67 11.38 -6.55
C LEU A 190 2.34 11.55 -5.83
N LEU A 191 2.34 11.83 -4.52
CA LEU A 191 1.12 12.11 -3.74
C LEU A 191 0.43 13.39 -4.20
N GLU A 192 1.15 14.48 -4.41
CA GLU A 192 0.60 15.74 -4.91
C GLU A 192 -0.12 15.52 -6.24
N ARG A 193 0.46 14.75 -7.14
CA ARG A 193 -0.16 14.39 -8.42
C ARG A 193 -1.36 13.44 -8.25
N ALA A 194 -1.25 12.45 -7.37
CA ALA A 194 -2.33 11.52 -7.07
C ALA A 194 -3.53 12.17 -6.39
N THR A 195 -3.32 13.27 -5.66
CA THR A 195 -4.38 13.97 -4.90
C THR A 195 -4.92 15.23 -5.56
N ARG A 196 -4.46 15.60 -6.76
CA ARG A 196 -5.04 16.73 -7.51
C ARG A 196 -6.50 16.49 -7.84
N GLY A 197 -7.30 17.54 -7.76
CA GLY A 197 -8.71 17.51 -8.13
C GLY A 197 -9.60 17.01 -7.00
N SER A 198 -10.77 16.51 -7.34
CA SER A 198 -11.80 16.08 -6.41
C SER A 198 -11.35 14.88 -5.55
N ALA A 199 -11.30 15.06 -4.25
CA ALA A 199 -10.99 14.00 -3.30
C ALA A 199 -12.10 12.93 -3.28
N ALA A 200 -13.36 13.36 -3.33
CA ALA A 200 -14.52 12.46 -3.33
C ALA A 200 -14.54 11.56 -4.56
N SER A 201 -14.25 12.12 -5.75
CA SER A 201 -14.17 11.34 -6.99
C SER A 201 -13.07 10.28 -6.94
N LYS A 202 -11.91 10.61 -6.36
CA LYS A 202 -10.79 9.66 -6.24
C LYS A 202 -11.05 8.58 -5.20
N ALA A 203 -11.70 8.92 -4.09
CA ALA A 203 -12.10 7.96 -3.07
C ALA A 203 -13.04 6.90 -3.64
N LEU A 204 -14.11 7.32 -4.32
CA LEU A 204 -15.02 6.40 -5.01
C LEU A 204 -14.30 5.60 -6.11
N GLY A 205 -13.44 6.27 -6.87
CA GLY A 205 -12.66 5.62 -7.93
C GLY A 205 -11.76 4.52 -7.39
N LYS A 206 -11.06 4.77 -6.29
CA LYS A 206 -10.22 3.77 -5.61
C LYS A 206 -11.06 2.58 -5.11
N GLU A 207 -12.17 2.82 -4.43
CA GLU A 207 -13.07 1.78 -3.95
C GLU A 207 -13.55 0.88 -5.09
N VAL A 208 -14.08 1.47 -6.15
CA VAL A 208 -14.60 0.74 -7.32
C VAL A 208 -13.50 -0.02 -8.04
N LEU A 209 -12.30 0.58 -8.17
CA LEU A 209 -11.14 -0.07 -8.79
C LEU A 209 -10.78 -1.37 -8.05
N TYR A 210 -10.64 -1.34 -6.72
CA TYR A 210 -10.29 -2.54 -5.97
C TYR A 210 -11.41 -3.58 -5.98
N ARG A 211 -12.66 -3.18 -5.90
CA ARG A 211 -13.81 -4.10 -5.97
C ARG A 211 -13.89 -4.83 -7.30
N GLN A 212 -13.66 -4.14 -8.41
CA GLN A 212 -13.80 -4.74 -9.74
C GLN A 212 -12.64 -5.68 -10.12
N LEU A 213 -11.43 -5.50 -9.54
CA LEU A 213 -10.27 -6.35 -9.85
C LEU A 213 -10.46 -7.84 -9.53
N GLY A 214 -11.42 -8.17 -8.66
CA GLY A 214 -11.76 -9.55 -8.30
C GLY A 214 -12.90 -10.16 -9.11
N LEU A 215 -13.55 -9.37 -9.98
CA LEU A 215 -14.73 -9.79 -10.75
C LEU A 215 -14.33 -10.30 -12.13
N ASP A 216 -15.22 -11.08 -12.76
CA ASP A 216 -15.12 -11.31 -14.21
C ASP A 216 -15.41 -10.00 -14.99
N GLN A 217 -14.98 -9.96 -16.24
CA GLN A 217 -15.04 -8.72 -17.02
C GLN A 217 -16.48 -8.18 -17.20
N PRO A 218 -17.53 -8.98 -17.48
CA PRO A 218 -18.90 -8.51 -17.55
C PRO A 218 -19.39 -7.89 -16.24
N ASP A 219 -19.09 -8.51 -15.09
CA ASP A 219 -19.50 -8.02 -13.77
C ASP A 219 -18.73 -6.76 -13.40
N ALA A 220 -17.43 -6.70 -13.71
CA ALA A 220 -16.61 -5.52 -13.52
C ALA A 220 -17.17 -4.30 -14.28
N TYR A 221 -17.57 -4.47 -15.55
CA TYR A 221 -18.20 -3.39 -16.32
C TYR A 221 -19.57 -2.99 -15.76
N ARG A 222 -20.39 -3.94 -15.29
CA ARG A 222 -21.69 -3.59 -14.66
C ARG A 222 -21.47 -2.71 -13.42
N LEU A 223 -20.55 -3.09 -12.54
CA LEU A 223 -20.19 -2.29 -11.37
C LEU A 223 -19.68 -0.90 -11.77
N ALA A 224 -18.78 -0.83 -12.76
CA ALA A 224 -18.19 0.42 -13.19
C ALA A 224 -19.22 1.37 -13.85
N VAL A 225 -20.16 0.84 -14.63
CA VAL A 225 -21.26 1.64 -15.25
C VAL A 225 -22.14 2.27 -14.18
N GLU A 226 -22.57 1.48 -13.18
CA GLU A 226 -23.40 2.02 -12.09
C GLU A 226 -22.64 3.10 -11.28
N ALA A 227 -21.36 2.87 -11.00
CA ALA A 227 -20.51 3.87 -10.33
C ALA A 227 -20.36 5.15 -11.18
N MET A 228 -20.16 5.03 -12.49
CA MET A 228 -20.06 6.18 -13.40
C MET A 228 -21.38 6.96 -13.47
N ILE A 229 -22.53 6.28 -13.52
CA ILE A 229 -23.85 6.92 -13.51
C ILE A 229 -24.03 7.69 -12.18
N ALA A 230 -23.82 7.04 -11.04
CA ALA A 230 -24.00 7.66 -9.74
C ALA A 230 -23.05 8.86 -9.55
N SER A 231 -21.76 8.69 -9.86
CA SER A 231 -20.76 9.75 -9.71
C SER A 231 -20.99 10.92 -10.66
N SER A 232 -21.57 10.70 -11.82
CA SER A 232 -21.87 11.79 -12.77
C SER A 232 -22.84 12.84 -12.21
N GLN A 233 -23.63 12.48 -11.19
CA GLN A 233 -24.62 13.37 -10.57
C GLN A 233 -24.05 14.14 -9.35
N THR A 234 -22.80 13.91 -8.98
CA THR A 234 -22.17 14.64 -7.85
C THR A 234 -21.85 16.09 -8.22
N ALA A 235 -21.80 16.96 -7.21
CA ALA A 235 -21.47 18.37 -7.40
C ALA A 235 -20.11 18.55 -8.08
N ASP A 236 -19.09 17.81 -7.63
CA ASP A 236 -17.74 17.86 -8.19
C ASP A 236 -17.69 17.39 -9.65
N ALA A 237 -18.43 16.33 -10.01
CA ALA A 237 -18.46 15.87 -11.41
C ALA A 237 -19.13 16.90 -12.31
N GLN A 238 -20.25 17.50 -11.87
CA GLN A 238 -20.96 18.55 -12.61
C GLN A 238 -20.13 19.81 -12.75
N GLU A 239 -19.42 20.20 -11.69
CA GLU A 239 -18.48 21.31 -11.72
C GLU A 239 -17.32 21.04 -12.67
N GLY A 240 -16.70 19.86 -12.59
CA GLY A 240 -15.59 19.49 -13.45
C GLY A 240 -15.96 19.50 -14.94
N MET A 241 -17.14 18.97 -15.31
CA MET A 241 -17.65 19.01 -16.67
C MET A 241 -17.94 20.44 -17.15
N ARG A 242 -18.55 21.26 -16.30
CA ARG A 242 -18.85 22.65 -16.60
C ARG A 242 -17.59 23.48 -16.80
N ALA A 243 -16.64 23.39 -15.86
CA ALA A 243 -15.37 24.08 -15.92
C ALA A 243 -14.56 23.71 -17.18
N PHE A 244 -14.60 22.43 -17.59
CA PHE A 244 -13.96 21.97 -18.83
C PHE A 244 -14.57 22.66 -20.06
N LEU A 245 -15.91 22.71 -20.17
CA LEU A 245 -16.60 23.35 -21.29
C LEU A 245 -16.34 24.87 -21.33
N GLU A 246 -16.26 25.49 -20.16
CA GLU A 246 -16.00 26.94 -19.99
C GLU A 246 -14.50 27.28 -20.07
N LYS A 247 -13.60 26.29 -20.15
CA LYS A 247 -12.14 26.43 -20.21
C LYS A 247 -11.57 27.18 -18.99
N ARG A 248 -12.09 26.94 -17.82
CA ARG A 248 -11.61 27.48 -16.54
C ARG A 248 -11.18 26.38 -15.59
N PRO A 249 -10.37 26.69 -14.57
CA PRO A 249 -10.11 25.76 -13.46
C PRO A 249 -11.40 25.38 -12.74
N PRO A 250 -11.58 24.09 -12.35
CA PRO A 250 -12.72 23.69 -11.52
C PRO A 250 -12.51 24.07 -10.05
N GLU A 251 -13.62 24.34 -9.35
CA GLU A 251 -13.67 24.57 -7.91
C GLU A 251 -14.41 23.41 -7.25
N PHE A 252 -13.65 22.48 -6.65
CA PHE A 252 -14.20 21.30 -5.97
C PHE A 252 -14.50 21.58 -4.50
N LEU A 253 -15.49 20.87 -3.94
CA LEU A 253 -15.92 20.97 -2.54
C LEU A 253 -14.91 20.33 -1.58
#